data_4468888b07cdd239f2258d16a183e3f8
#
_entry.id   4468888b07cdd239f2258d16a183e3f8
#
_cell.length_a   1.000
_cell.length_b   1.000
_cell.length_c   1.000
_cell.angle_alpha   90.00
_cell.angle_beta   90.00
_cell.angle_gamma   90.00
#
_symmetry.space_group_name_H-M   'P 1'
#
loop_
_entity.id
_entity.type
_entity.pdbx_description
1 polymer ?
#
loop_
_entity_poly.entity_id
_entity_poly.type
_entity_poly.pdbx_seq_one_letter_code
_entity_poly.pdbx_strand_id
1 'polypeptide(L)'
;MSNQQIVISGVGLWTPPHQISNEELVVSYNAFADRYNAEHQAAIEAGELAAKPHSSAEFIEKASGIRSRYVYIKDGILDPARMTPQIPLRDEGDLSDQAEIAVEAAKKALAAANKTASDIDAVIVSCAYTQRYYPAIAIEVQEALGIKGFGFDMLVACSAATFALQRAYEMVAAGTARAVLTINPELTSPQNNFRDRDSHFIFGDVATATIIERQETSSSEHCYDILTTQAETIFSNNIRSNIGYMVNANDDDPYREYNYFHQEGRKVFKEVCPMAAAHILSLIHISEPTRRS
;
A
#
# COMPACT_ATOMS: atom_id res chain seq x y z
N MET A 1 -8.44 -11.15 -35.06
CA MET A 1 -7.67 -10.19 -34.24
C MET A 1 -6.50 -10.99 -33.71
N SER A 2 -5.25 -10.64 -34.01
CA SER A 2 -4.08 -11.28 -33.43
C SER A 2 -4.17 -11.11 -31.91
N ASN A 3 -4.07 -12.20 -31.19
CA ASN A 3 -4.04 -12.19 -29.73
C ASN A 3 -2.73 -11.51 -29.31
N GLN A 4 -2.73 -10.18 -29.18
CA GLN A 4 -1.54 -9.41 -28.86
C GLN A 4 -1.25 -9.65 -27.39
N GLN A 5 -0.21 -10.41 -27.14
CA GLN A 5 0.25 -10.79 -25.82
C GLN A 5 0.75 -9.56 -25.06
N ILE A 6 0.18 -9.29 -23.88
CA ILE A 6 0.55 -8.17 -23.02
C ILE A 6 1.29 -8.75 -21.82
N VAL A 7 2.42 -8.15 -21.49
CA VAL A 7 3.37 -8.67 -20.52
C VAL A 7 3.74 -7.65 -19.46
N ILE A 8 4.17 -8.16 -18.32
CA ILE A 8 4.99 -7.42 -17.37
C ILE A 8 6.43 -7.61 -17.82
N SER A 9 7.08 -6.55 -18.27
CA SER A 9 8.45 -6.57 -18.79
C SER A 9 9.50 -6.08 -17.81
N GLY A 10 9.13 -5.40 -16.75
CA GLY A 10 10.04 -4.93 -15.72
C GLY A 10 9.37 -4.77 -14.37
N VAL A 11 10.12 -5.08 -13.31
CA VAL A 11 9.68 -4.94 -11.92
C VAL A 11 10.76 -4.23 -11.14
N GLY A 12 10.36 -3.28 -10.29
CA GLY A 12 11.24 -2.56 -9.39
C GLY A 12 10.71 -2.58 -7.96
N LEU A 13 11.63 -2.69 -7.01
CA LEU A 13 11.33 -2.66 -5.58
C LEU A 13 12.22 -1.64 -4.90
N TRP A 14 11.60 -0.75 -4.13
CA TRP A 14 12.29 0.06 -3.13
C TRP A 14 11.89 -0.41 -1.73
N THR A 15 12.87 -0.71 -0.91
CA THR A 15 12.69 -1.14 0.48
C THR A 15 13.13 -0.02 1.40
N PRO A 16 12.35 0.35 2.41
CA PRO A 16 12.72 1.37 3.39
C PRO A 16 14.02 1.03 4.14
N PRO A 17 14.75 2.07 4.61
CA PRO A 17 16.04 1.88 5.25
C PRO A 17 15.97 1.31 6.67
N HIS A 18 14.81 1.43 7.35
CA HIS A 18 14.66 1.04 8.73
C HIS A 18 13.79 -0.20 8.88
N GLN A 19 14.10 -1.01 9.89
CA GLN A 19 13.33 -2.18 10.27
C GLN A 19 12.95 -2.09 11.75
N ILE A 20 11.74 -2.56 12.08
CA ILE A 20 11.25 -2.71 13.46
C ILE A 20 10.90 -4.18 13.66
N SER A 21 11.51 -4.81 14.67
CA SER A 21 11.18 -6.18 15.08
C SER A 21 9.90 -6.22 15.92
N ASN A 22 9.35 -7.42 16.13
CA ASN A 22 8.22 -7.57 17.04
C ASN A 22 8.60 -7.23 18.48
N GLU A 23 9.82 -7.58 18.89
CA GLU A 23 10.32 -7.30 20.24
C GLU A 23 10.41 -5.78 20.50
N GLU A 24 11.00 -5.01 19.58
CA GLU A 24 11.07 -3.55 19.68
C GLU A 24 9.66 -2.93 19.78
N LEU A 25 8.74 -3.40 18.92
CA LEU A 25 7.38 -2.89 18.89
C LEU A 25 6.61 -3.19 20.18
N VAL A 26 6.76 -4.41 20.70
CA VAL A 26 6.12 -4.86 21.94
C VAL A 26 6.62 -4.08 23.16
N VAL A 27 7.92 -3.83 23.26
CA VAL A 27 8.48 -3.00 24.34
C VAL A 27 7.84 -1.60 24.35
N SER A 28 7.75 -0.97 23.20
CA SER A 28 7.13 0.35 23.06
C SER A 28 5.63 0.32 23.39
N TYR A 29 4.90 -0.63 22.83
CA TYR A 29 3.46 -0.76 23.07
C TYR A 29 3.14 -1.05 24.54
N ASN A 30 3.86 -1.97 25.21
CA ASN A 30 3.60 -2.31 26.59
C ASN A 30 3.89 -1.13 27.53
N ALA A 31 4.95 -0.35 27.27
CA ALA A 31 5.22 0.87 28.01
C ALA A 31 4.09 1.93 27.83
N PHE A 32 3.51 2.04 26.63
CA PHE A 32 2.34 2.86 26.39
C PHE A 32 1.11 2.33 27.16
N ALA A 33 0.86 1.02 27.13
CA ALA A 33 -0.28 0.39 27.81
C ALA A 33 -0.19 0.58 29.34
N ASP A 34 0.99 0.42 29.91
CA ASP A 34 1.22 0.64 31.35
C ASP A 34 0.94 2.09 31.75
N ARG A 35 1.44 3.05 30.97
CA ARG A 35 1.17 4.47 31.19
C ARG A 35 -0.31 4.79 31.09
N TYR A 36 -0.98 4.33 30.02
CA TYR A 36 -2.42 4.52 29.84
C TYR A 36 -3.23 3.96 31.00
N ASN A 37 -2.92 2.74 31.43
CA ASN A 37 -3.63 2.09 32.54
C ASN A 37 -3.43 2.83 33.87
N ALA A 38 -2.23 3.32 34.13
CA ALA A 38 -1.94 4.12 35.33
C ALA A 38 -2.65 5.48 35.30
N GLU A 39 -2.62 6.18 34.16
CA GLU A 39 -3.29 7.48 33.98
C GLU A 39 -4.82 7.38 34.10
N HIS A 40 -5.41 6.24 33.73
CA HIS A 40 -6.86 6.03 33.72
C HIS A 40 -7.34 5.04 34.79
N GLN A 41 -6.53 4.76 35.82
CA GLN A 41 -6.81 3.73 36.82
C GLN A 41 -8.21 3.86 37.43
N ALA A 42 -8.63 5.04 37.86
CA ALA A 42 -9.93 5.25 38.48
C ALA A 42 -11.11 4.92 37.53
N ALA A 43 -11.04 5.29 36.29
CA ALA A 43 -12.08 4.98 35.31
C ALA A 43 -12.11 3.50 34.94
N ILE A 44 -10.95 2.84 34.91
CA ILE A 44 -10.83 1.38 34.69
C ILE A 44 -11.43 0.61 35.89
N GLU A 45 -11.12 1.01 37.10
CA GLU A 45 -11.69 0.40 38.32
C GLU A 45 -13.21 0.63 38.41
N ALA A 46 -13.71 1.77 37.91
CA ALA A 46 -15.15 2.04 37.84
C ALA A 46 -15.85 1.27 36.70
N GLY A 47 -15.11 0.60 35.81
CA GLY A 47 -15.65 -0.12 34.65
C GLY A 47 -16.10 0.80 33.50
N GLU A 48 -15.71 2.07 33.54
CA GLU A 48 -16.01 3.06 32.49
C GLU A 48 -15.08 2.94 31.29
N LEU A 49 -13.84 2.49 31.51
CA LEU A 49 -12.83 2.25 30.47
C LEU A 49 -12.28 0.82 30.59
N ALA A 50 -11.90 0.26 29.45
CA ALA A 50 -11.18 -1.01 29.41
C ALA A 50 -9.66 -0.78 29.59
N ALA A 51 -9.03 -1.59 30.44
CA ALA A 51 -7.57 -1.62 30.51
C ALA A 51 -6.97 -2.10 29.19
N LYS A 52 -5.83 -1.53 28.78
CA LYS A 52 -5.08 -1.99 27.63
C LYS A 52 -4.22 -3.20 28.03
N PRO A 53 -4.45 -4.38 27.44
CA PRO A 53 -3.65 -5.57 27.72
C PRO A 53 -2.29 -5.47 27.03
N HIS A 54 -1.27 -6.09 27.62
CA HIS A 54 0.04 -6.22 26.97
C HIS A 54 -0.02 -7.05 25.68
N SER A 55 0.92 -6.80 24.79
CA SER A 55 1.21 -7.58 23.60
C SER A 55 2.46 -8.45 23.80
N SER A 56 2.68 -9.42 22.92
CA SER A 56 3.93 -10.20 22.88
C SER A 56 4.33 -10.50 21.43
N ALA A 57 5.63 -10.75 21.21
CA ALA A 57 6.15 -11.13 19.89
C ALA A 57 5.51 -12.44 19.40
N GLU A 58 5.29 -13.40 20.30
CA GLU A 58 4.63 -14.68 20.01
C GLU A 58 3.17 -14.48 19.58
N PHE A 59 2.45 -13.55 20.24
CA PHE A 59 1.09 -13.19 19.85
C PHE A 59 1.07 -12.67 18.43
N ILE A 60 1.96 -11.72 18.09
CA ILE A 60 2.04 -11.13 16.77
C ILE A 60 2.34 -12.20 15.71
N GLU A 61 3.38 -13.01 15.93
CA GLU A 61 3.79 -14.04 14.97
C GLU A 61 2.69 -15.11 14.80
N LYS A 62 2.04 -15.53 15.87
CA LYS A 62 0.94 -16.51 15.82
C LYS A 62 -0.29 -15.94 15.10
N ALA A 63 -0.60 -14.65 15.29
CA ALA A 63 -1.79 -14.01 14.71
C ALA A 63 -1.62 -13.67 13.22
N SER A 64 -0.39 -13.37 12.77
CA SER A 64 -0.13 -12.79 11.46
C SER A 64 0.99 -13.44 10.64
N GLY A 65 1.89 -14.18 11.26
CA GLY A 65 3.13 -14.65 10.65
C GLY A 65 4.21 -13.55 10.51
N ILE A 66 3.92 -12.31 10.92
CA ILE A 66 4.84 -11.18 10.79
C ILE A 66 5.90 -11.25 11.89
N ARG A 67 7.17 -11.11 11.52
CA ARG A 67 8.31 -11.06 12.44
C ARG A 67 8.93 -9.67 12.56
N SER A 68 8.83 -8.89 11.49
CA SER A 68 9.33 -7.52 11.42
C SER A 68 8.62 -6.74 10.33
N ARG A 69 8.77 -5.43 10.31
CA ARG A 69 8.28 -4.54 9.25
C ARG A 69 9.34 -3.52 8.90
N TYR A 70 9.38 -3.16 7.62
CA TYR A 70 10.19 -2.04 7.16
C TYR A 70 9.39 -0.75 7.30
N VAL A 71 10.06 0.33 7.67
CA VAL A 71 9.45 1.66 7.78
C VAL A 71 10.38 2.73 7.19
N TYR A 72 9.78 3.72 6.58
CA TYR A 72 10.50 4.84 5.98
C TYR A 72 11.15 5.71 7.07
N ILE A 73 10.39 6.08 8.08
CA ILE A 73 10.85 6.83 9.25
C ILE A 73 10.58 6.00 10.50
N LYS A 74 11.63 5.66 11.24
CA LYS A 74 11.52 4.92 12.50
C LYS A 74 11.31 5.84 13.70
N ASP A 75 11.82 7.07 13.62
CA ASP A 75 11.75 8.06 14.69
C ASP A 75 10.29 8.34 15.08
N GLY A 76 10.03 8.33 16.38
CA GLY A 76 8.71 8.56 16.96
C GLY A 76 7.82 7.32 17.04
N ILE A 77 7.99 6.29 16.21
CA ILE A 77 7.15 5.07 16.26
C ILE A 77 7.34 4.32 17.57
N LEU A 78 8.57 4.17 18.03
CA LEU A 78 8.91 3.42 19.23
C LEU A 78 8.93 4.28 20.51
N ASP A 79 8.61 5.55 20.43
CA ASP A 79 8.40 6.42 21.59
C ASP A 79 6.99 6.17 22.16
N PRO A 80 6.85 5.62 23.40
CA PRO A 80 5.53 5.34 23.99
C PRO A 80 4.64 6.58 24.17
N ALA A 81 5.22 7.77 24.15
CA ALA A 81 4.47 9.02 24.24
C ALA A 81 3.86 9.43 22.89
N ARG A 82 4.52 9.07 21.80
CA ARG A 82 4.16 9.47 20.44
C ARG A 82 3.49 8.36 19.65
N MET A 83 4.17 7.24 19.45
CA MET A 83 3.72 6.05 18.71
C MET A 83 3.19 6.37 17.30
N THR A 84 3.90 7.25 16.60
CA THR A 84 3.64 7.61 15.20
C THR A 84 4.94 8.17 14.63
N PRO A 85 5.27 7.96 13.34
CA PRO A 85 6.50 8.47 12.78
C PRO A 85 6.58 9.99 12.85
N GLN A 86 7.78 10.50 13.09
CA GLN A 86 8.07 11.93 13.05
C GLN A 86 8.58 12.30 11.66
N ILE A 87 7.67 12.57 10.74
CA ILE A 87 8.00 12.90 9.36
C ILE A 87 8.49 14.34 9.30
N PRO A 88 9.73 14.59 8.79
CA PRO A 88 10.21 15.95 8.56
C PRO A 88 9.33 16.69 7.54
N LEU A 89 9.18 17.98 7.75
CA LEU A 89 8.57 18.83 6.71
C LEU A 89 9.53 18.92 5.52
N ARG A 90 8.98 18.88 4.32
CA ARG A 90 9.72 19.11 3.08
C ARG A 90 9.62 20.56 2.66
N ASP A 91 10.63 21.04 1.97
CA ASP A 91 10.60 22.37 1.39
C ASP A 91 9.61 22.45 0.21
N GLU A 92 9.11 23.65 -0.03
CA GLU A 92 8.22 23.93 -1.15
C GLU A 92 8.99 23.75 -2.47
N GLY A 93 8.66 22.78 -3.25
CA GLY A 93 9.36 22.43 -4.49
C GLY A 93 10.10 21.10 -4.45
N ASP A 94 10.26 20.51 -3.28
CA ASP A 94 10.72 19.14 -3.17
C ASP A 94 9.64 18.14 -3.60
N LEU A 95 10.07 17.00 -4.11
CA LEU A 95 9.17 15.88 -4.33
C LEU A 95 8.52 15.47 -3.00
N SER A 96 7.28 15.02 -3.04
CA SER A 96 6.69 14.33 -1.89
C SER A 96 7.47 13.06 -1.54
N ASP A 97 7.40 12.62 -0.27
CA ASP A 97 8.05 11.37 0.15
C ASP A 97 7.58 10.19 -0.68
N GLN A 98 6.28 10.14 -0.99
CA GLN A 98 5.72 9.11 -1.87
C GLN A 98 6.28 9.17 -3.29
N ALA A 99 6.43 10.35 -3.87
CA ALA A 99 7.01 10.49 -5.20
C ALA A 99 8.48 10.10 -5.23
N GLU A 100 9.26 10.44 -4.19
CA GLU A 100 10.67 10.07 -4.08
C GLU A 100 10.87 8.55 -4.09
N ILE A 101 10.16 7.82 -3.22
CA ILE A 101 10.25 6.35 -3.17
C ILE A 101 9.69 5.69 -4.42
N ALA A 102 8.65 6.30 -5.04
CA ALA A 102 8.09 5.87 -6.31
C ALA A 102 9.11 5.95 -7.45
N VAL A 103 9.84 7.06 -7.52
CA VAL A 103 10.92 7.27 -8.52
C VAL A 103 12.01 6.22 -8.37
N GLU A 104 12.41 5.88 -7.15
CA GLU A 104 13.44 4.87 -6.92
C GLU A 104 12.99 3.45 -7.32
N ALA A 105 11.73 3.08 -7.06
CA ALA A 105 11.17 1.83 -7.56
C ALA A 105 11.04 1.84 -9.09
N ALA A 106 10.58 2.95 -9.68
CA ALA A 106 10.41 3.11 -11.11
C ALA A 106 11.73 2.99 -11.88
N LYS A 107 12.81 3.60 -11.40
CA LYS A 107 14.15 3.46 -12.00
C LYS A 107 14.58 1.98 -12.12
N LYS A 108 14.31 1.19 -11.09
CA LYS A 108 14.62 -0.24 -11.10
C LYS A 108 13.75 -1.02 -12.10
N ALA A 109 12.46 -0.68 -12.18
CA ALA A 109 11.55 -1.29 -13.15
C ALA A 109 11.98 -0.97 -14.60
N LEU A 110 12.32 0.30 -14.88
CA LEU A 110 12.85 0.73 -16.17
C LEU A 110 14.12 -0.04 -16.54
N ALA A 111 15.08 -0.13 -15.62
CA ALA A 111 16.31 -0.87 -15.82
C ALA A 111 16.05 -2.36 -16.11
N ALA A 112 15.14 -3.00 -15.34
CA ALA A 112 14.77 -4.41 -15.53
C ALA A 112 14.09 -4.66 -16.88
N ALA A 113 13.32 -3.69 -17.40
CA ALA A 113 12.68 -3.76 -18.71
C ALA A 113 13.61 -3.37 -19.87
N ASN A 114 14.82 -2.91 -19.59
CA ASN A 114 15.71 -2.29 -20.56
C ASN A 114 15.02 -1.13 -21.31
N LYS A 115 14.32 -0.27 -20.55
CA LYS A 115 13.53 0.88 -21.03
C LYS A 115 14.06 2.19 -20.45
N THR A 116 13.70 3.26 -21.14
CA THR A 116 13.94 4.65 -20.72
C THR A 116 12.62 5.39 -20.51
N ALA A 117 12.69 6.60 -19.99
CA ALA A 117 11.51 7.47 -19.85
C ALA A 117 10.75 7.71 -21.16
N SER A 118 11.46 7.75 -22.31
CA SER A 118 10.86 7.97 -23.64
C SER A 118 10.03 6.79 -24.16
N ASP A 119 10.16 5.63 -23.54
CA ASP A 119 9.41 4.44 -23.92
C ASP A 119 8.05 4.37 -23.20
N ILE A 120 7.84 5.18 -22.16
CA ILE A 120 6.65 5.18 -21.31
C ILE A 120 5.69 6.28 -21.75
N ASP A 121 4.44 5.90 -22.03
CA ASP A 121 3.39 6.83 -22.44
C ASP A 121 2.46 7.21 -21.27
N ALA A 122 2.37 6.40 -20.24
CA ALA A 122 1.51 6.68 -19.09
C ALA A 122 2.13 6.22 -17.75
N VAL A 123 1.87 7.01 -16.71
CA VAL A 123 2.25 6.70 -15.32
C VAL A 123 0.98 6.57 -14.48
N ILE A 124 0.81 5.44 -13.81
CA ILE A 124 -0.27 5.20 -12.86
C ILE A 124 0.36 5.01 -11.48
N VAL A 125 0.08 5.90 -10.55
CA VAL A 125 0.35 5.67 -9.12
C VAL A 125 -0.91 5.16 -8.48
N SER A 126 -0.85 3.99 -7.85
CA SER A 126 -1.99 3.37 -7.18
C SER A 126 -1.59 2.95 -5.78
N CYS A 127 -2.31 3.44 -4.78
CA CYS A 127 -1.97 3.28 -3.36
C CYS A 127 -3.19 3.37 -2.45
N ALA A 128 -2.96 3.21 -1.14
CA ALA A 128 -4.01 3.33 -0.15
C ALA A 128 -4.44 4.79 0.05
N TYR A 129 -3.51 5.73 -0.02
CA TYR A 129 -3.75 7.16 0.08
C TYR A 129 -2.59 7.94 -0.53
N THR A 130 -2.81 9.21 -0.87
CA THR A 130 -1.78 10.12 -1.36
C THR A 130 -1.35 11.10 -0.28
N GLN A 131 -0.06 11.39 -0.21
CA GLN A 131 0.52 12.35 0.73
C GLN A 131 -0.05 13.76 0.54
N ARG A 132 -0.37 14.12 -0.71
CA ARG A 132 -1.02 15.38 -1.07
C ARG A 132 -2.16 15.14 -2.06
N TYR A 133 -3.12 16.06 -2.08
CA TYR A 133 -4.28 15.96 -2.97
C TYR A 133 -3.94 16.36 -4.41
N TYR A 134 -3.04 17.33 -4.58
CA TYR A 134 -2.54 17.81 -5.87
C TYR A 134 -1.19 18.53 -5.69
N PRO A 135 -0.29 18.48 -6.71
CA PRO A 135 -0.43 17.65 -7.91
C PRO A 135 -0.53 16.17 -7.55
N ALA A 136 -1.06 15.35 -8.46
CA ALA A 136 -1.05 13.89 -8.30
C ALA A 136 0.39 13.38 -8.15
N ILE A 137 0.60 12.34 -7.35
CA ILE A 137 1.93 11.74 -7.16
C ILE A 137 2.49 11.22 -8.49
N ALA A 138 1.62 10.69 -9.37
CA ALA A 138 2.00 10.28 -10.72
C ALA A 138 2.59 11.42 -11.56
N ILE A 139 2.11 12.66 -11.37
CA ILE A 139 2.61 13.83 -12.09
C ILE A 139 4.00 14.22 -11.56
N GLU A 140 4.22 14.16 -10.26
CA GLU A 140 5.55 14.40 -9.67
C GLU A 140 6.57 13.37 -10.18
N VAL A 141 6.18 12.08 -10.21
CA VAL A 141 7.02 10.99 -10.74
C VAL A 141 7.31 11.20 -12.23
N GLN A 142 6.28 11.57 -13.01
CA GLN A 142 6.40 11.84 -14.44
C GLN A 142 7.42 12.95 -14.71
N GLU A 143 7.35 14.05 -14.00
CA GLU A 143 8.29 15.17 -14.10
C GLU A 143 9.70 14.75 -13.69
N ALA A 144 9.85 14.09 -12.54
CA ALA A 144 11.14 13.66 -12.00
C ALA A 144 11.88 12.67 -12.92
N LEU A 145 11.16 11.82 -13.64
CA LEU A 145 11.71 10.85 -14.59
C LEU A 145 11.85 11.42 -16.01
N GLY A 146 11.26 12.58 -16.31
CA GLY A 146 11.23 13.17 -17.65
C GLY A 146 10.33 12.41 -18.63
N ILE A 147 9.33 11.69 -18.15
CA ILE A 147 8.37 10.96 -19.00
C ILE A 147 7.45 11.95 -19.68
N LYS A 148 7.29 11.79 -21.01
CA LYS A 148 6.32 12.55 -21.80
C LYS A 148 5.07 11.72 -22.00
N GLY A 149 3.92 12.31 -21.73
CA GLY A 149 2.65 11.59 -21.79
C GLY A 149 1.71 12.06 -20.71
N PHE A 150 1.02 11.15 -20.03
CA PHE A 150 0.07 11.50 -18.99
C PHE A 150 0.20 10.61 -17.75
N GLY A 151 -0.28 11.12 -16.63
CA GLY A 151 -0.26 10.39 -15.37
C GLY A 151 -1.48 10.71 -14.50
N PHE A 152 -1.85 9.77 -13.64
CA PHE A 152 -2.93 9.93 -12.66
C PHE A 152 -2.77 8.98 -11.48
N ASP A 153 -3.39 9.35 -10.36
CA ASP A 153 -3.43 8.52 -9.17
C ASP A 153 -4.73 7.73 -9.08
N MET A 154 -4.65 6.53 -8.49
CA MET A 154 -5.79 5.67 -8.15
C MET A 154 -5.73 5.30 -6.67
N LEU A 155 -6.84 5.44 -5.94
CA LEU A 155 -6.93 5.05 -4.54
C LEU A 155 -7.82 3.81 -4.42
N VAL A 156 -7.20 2.65 -4.25
CA VAL A 156 -7.87 1.35 -4.18
C VAL A 156 -7.34 0.50 -3.01
N ALA A 157 -6.77 1.16 -2.01
CA ALA A 157 -6.26 0.54 -0.79
C ALA A 157 -5.42 -0.73 -1.07
N CYS A 158 -5.69 -1.83 -0.37
CA CYS A 158 -4.93 -3.09 -0.48
C CYS A 158 -4.97 -3.74 -1.88
N SER A 159 -5.90 -3.36 -2.75
CA SER A 159 -6.01 -3.86 -4.12
C SER A 159 -5.34 -2.97 -5.16
N ALA A 160 -4.62 -1.94 -4.72
CA ALA A 160 -4.03 -0.92 -5.58
C ALA A 160 -3.19 -1.49 -6.72
N ALA A 161 -2.29 -2.44 -6.42
CA ALA A 161 -1.43 -3.05 -7.44
C ALA A 161 -2.23 -3.83 -8.49
N THR A 162 -3.24 -4.59 -8.08
CA THR A 162 -4.08 -5.39 -8.97
C THR A 162 -4.89 -4.51 -9.92
N PHE A 163 -5.51 -3.46 -9.39
CA PHE A 163 -6.28 -2.51 -10.22
C PHE A 163 -5.38 -1.72 -11.18
N ALA A 164 -4.18 -1.33 -10.74
CA ALA A 164 -3.22 -0.67 -11.60
C ALA A 164 -2.76 -1.56 -12.76
N LEU A 165 -2.45 -2.83 -12.49
CA LEU A 165 -2.10 -3.83 -13.51
C LEU A 165 -3.23 -4.02 -14.52
N GLN A 166 -4.48 -4.20 -14.03
CA GLN A 166 -5.63 -4.32 -14.91
C GLN A 166 -5.81 -3.08 -15.77
N ARG A 167 -5.72 -1.89 -15.19
CA ARG A 167 -5.86 -0.63 -15.92
C ARG A 167 -4.77 -0.46 -16.98
N ALA A 168 -3.52 -0.76 -16.63
CA ALA A 168 -2.42 -0.73 -17.58
C ALA A 168 -2.62 -1.73 -18.74
N TYR A 169 -3.04 -2.95 -18.42
CA TYR A 169 -3.40 -3.95 -19.42
C TYR A 169 -4.46 -3.41 -20.41
N GLU A 170 -5.55 -2.86 -19.90
CA GLU A 170 -6.63 -2.28 -20.71
C GLU A 170 -6.13 -1.15 -21.62
N MET A 171 -5.26 -0.27 -21.11
CA MET A 171 -4.69 0.83 -21.88
C MET A 171 -3.78 0.35 -23.01
N VAL A 172 -2.94 -0.67 -22.76
CA VAL A 172 -2.07 -1.27 -23.78
C VAL A 172 -2.91 -2.05 -24.81
N ALA A 173 -3.91 -2.81 -24.35
CA ALA A 173 -4.82 -3.56 -25.21
C ALA A 173 -5.61 -2.65 -26.16
N ALA A 174 -6.11 -1.54 -25.64
CA ALA A 174 -6.84 -0.53 -26.41
C ALA A 174 -5.94 0.33 -27.33
N GLY A 175 -4.61 0.25 -27.17
CA GLY A 175 -3.66 1.09 -27.91
C GLY A 175 -3.60 2.54 -27.45
N THR A 176 -4.12 2.85 -26.26
CA THR A 176 -4.05 4.19 -25.65
C THR A 176 -2.63 4.52 -25.21
N ALA A 177 -1.86 3.50 -24.82
CA ALA A 177 -0.46 3.60 -24.45
C ALA A 177 0.31 2.40 -25.03
N ARG A 178 1.57 2.60 -25.43
CA ARG A 178 2.49 1.53 -25.86
C ARG A 178 3.04 0.78 -24.64
N ALA A 179 3.46 1.55 -23.65
CA ALA A 179 3.91 1.03 -22.36
C ALA A 179 3.41 1.91 -21.21
N VAL A 180 3.03 1.26 -20.13
CA VAL A 180 2.51 1.90 -18.91
C VAL A 180 3.41 1.54 -17.74
N LEU A 181 3.84 2.55 -17.00
CA LEU A 181 4.52 2.39 -15.72
C LEU A 181 3.49 2.48 -14.60
N THR A 182 3.29 1.38 -13.86
CA THR A 182 2.46 1.40 -12.65
C THR A 182 3.35 1.39 -11.42
N ILE A 183 2.97 2.16 -10.39
CA ILE A 183 3.76 2.30 -9.17
C ILE A 183 2.83 2.24 -7.96
N ASN A 184 3.26 1.54 -6.92
CA ASN A 184 2.54 1.41 -5.66
C ASN A 184 3.44 1.89 -4.50
N PRO A 185 3.49 3.21 -4.24
CA PRO A 185 4.31 3.78 -3.18
C PRO A 185 3.51 3.83 -1.87
N GLU A 186 3.60 2.76 -1.07
CA GLU A 186 2.88 2.66 0.18
C GLU A 186 3.73 3.14 1.35
N LEU A 187 3.36 4.30 1.91
CA LEU A 187 3.85 4.82 3.19
C LEU A 187 2.71 4.68 4.21
N THR A 188 2.51 3.47 4.73
CA THR A 188 1.38 3.16 5.60
C THR A 188 1.66 3.41 7.08
N SER A 189 2.94 3.52 7.46
CA SER A 189 3.31 3.77 8.85
C SER A 189 2.70 5.04 9.48
N PRO A 190 2.46 6.16 8.76
CA PRO A 190 1.78 7.32 9.32
C PRO A 190 0.30 7.11 9.64
N GLN A 191 -0.35 6.16 8.96
CA GLN A 191 -1.76 5.82 9.18
C GLN A 191 -1.94 4.68 10.19
N ASN A 192 -0.87 3.90 10.44
CA ASN A 192 -0.96 2.74 11.32
C ASN A 192 -1.20 3.19 12.78
N ASN A 193 -2.20 2.59 13.42
CA ASN A 193 -2.44 2.83 14.83
C ASN A 193 -1.52 1.95 15.69
N PHE A 194 -0.32 2.44 15.98
CA PHE A 194 0.62 1.74 16.84
C PHE A 194 0.16 1.59 18.31
N ARG A 195 -0.94 2.27 18.69
CA ARG A 195 -1.58 2.16 20.02
C ARG A 195 -2.70 1.13 20.08
N ASP A 196 -2.99 0.45 18.98
CA ASP A 196 -3.98 -0.62 18.92
C ASP A 196 -3.28 -1.98 18.91
N ARG A 197 -3.48 -2.76 20.00
CA ARG A 197 -2.86 -4.07 20.18
C ARG A 197 -3.12 -5.03 19.02
N ASP A 198 -4.30 -4.96 18.45
CA ASP A 198 -4.77 -5.96 17.49
C ASP A 198 -4.35 -5.64 16.04
N SER A 199 -3.86 -4.42 15.78
CA SER A 199 -3.46 -3.98 14.44
C SER A 199 -2.08 -3.31 14.36
N HIS A 200 -1.42 -2.97 15.49
CA HIS A 200 -0.18 -2.17 15.51
C HIS A 200 0.99 -2.77 14.71
N PHE A 201 0.92 -4.05 14.42
CA PHE A 201 1.99 -4.81 13.76
C PHE A 201 1.78 -5.05 12.28
N ILE A 202 0.59 -4.71 11.73
CA ILE A 202 0.14 -5.28 10.45
C ILE A 202 0.80 -4.63 9.24
N PHE A 203 1.19 -3.37 9.33
CA PHE A 203 1.72 -2.60 8.20
C PHE A 203 3.19 -2.27 8.31
N GLY A 204 3.77 -2.01 7.14
CA GLY A 204 5.06 -1.40 6.90
C GLY A 204 5.01 -0.56 5.64
N ASP A 205 6.15 -0.01 5.24
CA ASP A 205 6.28 0.86 4.08
C ASP A 205 7.05 0.15 2.96
N VAL A 206 6.73 0.45 1.70
CA VAL A 206 7.39 -0.11 0.52
C VAL A 206 6.99 0.69 -0.72
N ALA A 207 7.80 0.66 -1.76
CA ALA A 207 7.36 1.04 -3.09
C ALA A 207 7.69 -0.05 -4.11
N THR A 208 6.72 -0.37 -4.95
CA THR A 208 6.91 -1.28 -6.10
C THR A 208 6.55 -0.57 -7.39
N ALA A 209 7.16 -0.99 -8.49
CA ALA A 209 6.84 -0.49 -9.81
C ALA A 209 6.85 -1.64 -10.82
N THR A 210 5.95 -1.57 -11.82
CA THR A 210 5.91 -2.53 -12.93
C THR A 210 5.73 -1.82 -14.26
N ILE A 211 6.29 -2.40 -15.32
CA ILE A 211 6.09 -1.94 -16.69
C ILE A 211 5.25 -2.95 -17.42
N ILE A 212 4.16 -2.47 -18.01
CA ILE A 212 3.22 -3.25 -18.80
C ILE A 212 3.27 -2.76 -20.23
N GLU A 213 3.52 -3.69 -21.17
CA GLU A 213 3.62 -3.40 -22.60
C GLU A 213 3.22 -4.63 -23.46
N ARG A 214 3.24 -4.48 -24.77
CA ARG A 214 3.09 -5.61 -25.69
C ARG A 214 4.40 -6.41 -25.74
N GLN A 215 4.30 -7.74 -25.78
CA GLN A 215 5.49 -8.60 -25.87
C GLN A 215 6.35 -8.26 -27.10
N GLU A 216 5.73 -7.96 -28.23
CA GLU A 216 6.43 -7.63 -29.49
C GLU A 216 7.31 -6.37 -29.41
N THR A 217 7.02 -5.46 -28.44
CA THR A 217 7.78 -4.22 -28.21
C THR A 217 8.72 -4.32 -27.01
N SER A 218 8.70 -5.46 -26.30
CA SER A 218 9.54 -5.66 -25.14
C SER A 218 10.98 -5.93 -25.52
N SER A 219 11.91 -5.27 -24.83
CA SER A 219 13.35 -5.52 -24.88
C SER A 219 13.88 -6.26 -23.64
N SER A 220 12.97 -6.67 -22.75
CA SER A 220 13.33 -7.41 -21.53
C SER A 220 13.71 -8.86 -21.84
N GLU A 221 14.71 -9.39 -21.13
CA GLU A 221 15.08 -10.80 -21.18
C GLU A 221 14.03 -11.70 -20.51
N HIS A 222 13.27 -11.15 -19.55
CA HIS A 222 12.28 -11.88 -18.77
C HIS A 222 10.95 -11.13 -18.78
N CYS A 223 9.94 -11.77 -19.37
CA CYS A 223 8.57 -11.24 -19.41
C CYS A 223 7.60 -12.24 -18.76
N TYR A 224 6.57 -11.70 -18.12
CA TYR A 224 5.48 -12.48 -17.55
C TYR A 224 4.18 -12.13 -18.26
N ASP A 225 3.52 -13.12 -18.85
CA ASP A 225 2.27 -12.93 -19.55
C ASP A 225 1.14 -12.56 -18.60
N ILE A 226 0.35 -11.55 -18.96
CA ILE A 226 -0.92 -11.29 -18.29
C ILE A 226 -2.00 -12.06 -19.07
N LEU A 227 -2.39 -13.21 -18.56
CA LEU A 227 -3.33 -14.09 -19.23
C LEU A 227 -4.76 -13.56 -19.18
N THR A 228 -5.17 -13.03 -18.03
CA THR A 228 -6.49 -12.44 -17.81
C THR A 228 -6.48 -11.53 -16.59
N THR A 229 -7.45 -10.64 -16.50
CA THR A 229 -7.71 -9.79 -15.35
C THR A 229 -9.18 -9.83 -14.99
N GLN A 230 -9.47 -9.83 -13.70
CA GLN A 230 -10.85 -9.73 -13.19
C GLN A 230 -10.82 -8.94 -11.87
N ALA A 231 -11.79 -8.06 -11.69
CA ALA A 231 -11.97 -7.29 -10.47
C ALA A 231 -13.38 -7.46 -9.93
N GLU A 232 -13.51 -7.53 -8.62
CA GLU A 232 -14.77 -7.55 -7.90
C GLU A 232 -14.68 -6.67 -6.66
N THR A 233 -15.77 -6.00 -6.30
CA THR A 233 -15.82 -5.15 -5.12
C THR A 233 -17.04 -5.51 -4.27
N ILE A 234 -16.79 -5.76 -2.98
CA ILE A 234 -17.83 -5.97 -1.99
C ILE A 234 -17.62 -4.97 -0.85
N PHE A 235 -18.67 -4.24 -0.49
CA PHE A 235 -18.61 -3.28 0.60
C PHE A 235 -18.52 -3.99 1.95
N SER A 236 -17.55 -3.59 2.79
CA SER A 236 -17.47 -3.94 4.19
C SER A 236 -17.00 -2.73 5.00
N ASN A 237 -17.60 -2.52 6.17
CA ASN A 237 -17.17 -1.49 7.11
C ASN A 237 -16.25 -2.03 8.22
N ASN A 238 -15.85 -3.30 8.13
CA ASN A 238 -14.97 -3.94 9.11
C ASN A 238 -13.49 -3.54 8.94
N ILE A 239 -13.16 -2.92 7.82
CA ILE A 239 -11.87 -2.30 7.55
C ILE A 239 -12.11 -0.92 6.98
N ARG A 240 -11.56 0.11 7.63
CA ARG A 240 -11.79 1.51 7.23
C ARG A 240 -10.73 2.44 7.80
N SER A 241 -10.68 3.62 7.23
CA SER A 241 -10.03 4.80 7.78
C SER A 241 -11.01 5.98 7.66
N ASN A 242 -11.02 6.84 8.66
CA ASN A 242 -11.78 8.09 8.62
C ASN A 242 -10.89 9.29 8.25
N ILE A 243 -9.62 9.05 7.89
CA ILE A 243 -8.71 10.09 7.43
C ILE A 243 -9.24 10.72 6.15
N GLY A 244 -9.20 12.06 6.09
CA GLY A 244 -9.54 12.79 4.89
C GLY A 244 -9.55 14.29 5.14
N TYR A 245 -9.64 15.05 4.05
CA TYR A 245 -9.63 16.50 4.09
C TYR A 245 -10.73 17.10 4.98
N MET A 246 -11.92 16.52 4.92
CA MET A 246 -13.08 17.02 5.69
C MET A 246 -12.86 16.93 7.20
N VAL A 247 -12.14 15.93 7.66
CA VAL A 247 -11.81 15.76 9.09
C VAL A 247 -10.76 16.77 9.53
N ASN A 248 -9.76 17.04 8.68
CA ASN A 248 -8.70 18.01 8.97
C ASN A 248 -9.21 19.48 9.01
N ALA A 249 -10.45 19.74 8.55
CA ALA A 249 -11.05 21.06 8.61
C ALA A 249 -11.57 21.42 10.01
N ASN A 250 -11.57 20.51 10.96
CA ASN A 250 -11.95 20.75 12.34
C ASN A 250 -10.76 21.24 13.16
N ASP A 251 -10.87 22.42 13.77
CA ASP A 251 -9.81 23.03 14.61
C ASP A 251 -9.56 22.22 15.89
N ASP A 252 -10.63 21.64 16.46
CA ASP A 252 -10.53 20.67 17.55
C ASP A 252 -10.53 19.26 16.95
N ASP A 253 -9.45 18.51 17.14
CA ASP A 253 -9.38 17.10 16.71
C ASP A 253 -9.76 16.14 17.86
N PRO A 254 -11.04 16.14 18.33
CA PRO A 254 -11.52 15.19 19.31
C PRO A 254 -11.56 13.76 18.74
N TYR A 255 -11.36 13.64 17.42
CA TYR A 255 -11.48 12.41 16.67
C TYR A 255 -10.14 11.93 16.12
N ARG A 256 -9.01 12.41 16.64
CA ARG A 256 -7.67 12.04 16.14
C ARG A 256 -7.47 10.51 16.10
N GLU A 257 -8.08 9.78 17.02
CA GLU A 257 -8.06 8.32 17.00
C GLU A 257 -8.87 7.73 15.83
N TYR A 258 -9.90 8.42 15.35
CA TYR A 258 -10.67 8.00 14.17
C TYR A 258 -9.93 8.22 12.85
N ASN A 259 -8.85 9.00 12.86
CA ASN A 259 -8.01 9.24 11.70
C ASN A 259 -7.03 8.10 11.43
N TYR A 260 -6.87 7.17 12.37
CA TYR A 260 -6.02 6.02 12.18
C TYR A 260 -6.76 4.86 11.52
N PHE A 261 -5.97 3.95 10.96
CA PHE A 261 -6.48 2.69 10.44
C PHE A 261 -7.24 1.91 11.52
N HIS A 262 -8.40 1.39 11.15
CA HIS A 262 -9.21 0.52 12.00
C HIS A 262 -9.57 -0.76 11.26
N GLN A 263 -9.38 -1.90 11.92
CA GLN A 263 -9.68 -3.23 11.37
C GLN A 263 -10.26 -4.17 12.43
N GLU A 264 -11.38 -4.80 12.08
CA GLU A 264 -11.89 -5.97 12.79
C GLU A 264 -11.37 -7.24 12.11
N GLY A 265 -10.09 -7.58 12.33
CA GLY A 265 -9.33 -8.56 11.55
C GLY A 265 -10.02 -9.92 11.39
N ARG A 266 -10.67 -10.46 12.45
CA ARG A 266 -11.40 -11.74 12.35
C ARG A 266 -12.60 -11.68 11.43
N LYS A 267 -13.29 -10.53 11.34
CA LYS A 267 -14.43 -10.35 10.43
C LYS A 267 -13.91 -10.22 9.01
N VAL A 268 -12.88 -9.38 8.80
CA VAL A 268 -12.22 -9.23 7.49
C VAL A 268 -11.74 -10.58 6.96
N PHE A 269 -11.08 -11.40 7.78
CA PHE A 269 -10.61 -12.72 7.37
C PHE A 269 -11.76 -13.64 6.92
N LYS A 270 -12.87 -13.65 7.66
CA LYS A 270 -14.04 -14.47 7.33
C LYS A 270 -14.73 -14.01 6.05
N GLU A 271 -14.70 -12.74 5.74
CA GLU A 271 -15.28 -12.17 4.51
C GLU A 271 -14.36 -12.39 3.31
N VAL A 272 -13.09 -12.00 3.43
CA VAL A 272 -12.15 -11.96 2.30
C VAL A 272 -11.72 -13.34 1.84
N CYS A 273 -11.41 -14.28 2.76
CA CYS A 273 -10.85 -15.56 2.35
C CYS A 273 -11.78 -16.40 1.45
N PRO A 274 -13.10 -16.57 1.75
CA PRO A 274 -14.00 -17.29 0.87
C PRO A 274 -14.20 -16.59 -0.48
N MET A 275 -14.26 -15.26 -0.48
CA MET A 275 -14.45 -14.47 -1.69
C MET A 275 -13.22 -14.56 -2.59
N ALA A 276 -12.02 -14.37 -2.05
CA ALA A 276 -10.78 -14.47 -2.81
C ALA A 276 -10.61 -15.88 -3.41
N ALA A 277 -10.91 -16.92 -2.65
CA ALA A 277 -10.85 -18.29 -3.15
C ALA A 277 -11.84 -18.53 -4.31
N ALA A 278 -13.08 -18.08 -4.18
CA ALA A 278 -14.09 -18.19 -5.24
C ALA A 278 -13.68 -17.39 -6.49
N HIS A 279 -13.14 -16.20 -6.30
CA HIS A 279 -12.68 -15.33 -7.39
C HIS A 279 -11.50 -15.94 -8.16
N ILE A 280 -10.50 -16.47 -7.46
CA ILE A 280 -9.34 -17.16 -8.07
C ILE A 280 -9.81 -18.40 -8.86
N LEU A 281 -10.73 -19.21 -8.30
CA LEU A 281 -11.25 -20.37 -8.99
C LEU A 281 -12.01 -19.98 -10.26
N SER A 282 -12.78 -18.90 -10.22
CA SER A 282 -13.48 -18.39 -11.41
C SER A 282 -12.50 -17.95 -12.51
N LEU A 283 -11.39 -17.30 -12.14
CA LEU A 283 -10.32 -16.93 -13.07
C LEU A 283 -9.65 -18.14 -13.73
N ILE A 284 -9.38 -19.20 -12.96
CA ILE A 284 -8.79 -20.44 -13.48
C ILE A 284 -9.73 -21.06 -14.52
N HIS A 285 -11.03 -21.12 -14.26
CA HIS A 285 -12.02 -21.64 -15.20
C HIS A 285 -12.16 -20.81 -16.47
N ILE A 286 -11.98 -19.50 -16.40
CA ILE A 286 -12.00 -18.62 -17.58
C ILE A 286 -10.75 -18.80 -18.44
N SER A 287 -9.58 -19.03 -17.82
CA SER A 287 -8.30 -19.16 -18.51
C SER A 287 -7.97 -20.56 -18.99
N GLU A 288 -8.64 -21.61 -18.48
CA GLU A 288 -8.48 -22.96 -19.00
C GLU A 288 -9.13 -23.11 -20.37
N PRO A 289 -8.37 -23.48 -21.42
CA PRO A 289 -9.00 -23.85 -22.70
C PRO A 289 -9.90 -25.05 -22.45
N THR A 290 -11.18 -24.91 -22.77
CA THR A 290 -12.13 -26.03 -22.79
C THR A 290 -11.51 -27.17 -23.60
N ARG A 291 -11.00 -28.22 -22.93
CA ARG A 291 -10.66 -29.48 -23.58
C ARG A 291 -11.99 -29.98 -24.15
N ARG A 292 -12.21 -29.75 -25.45
CA ARG A 292 -13.24 -30.46 -26.19
C ARG A 292 -12.86 -31.94 -26.16
N SER A 293 -13.64 -32.74 -25.45
CA SER A 293 -13.68 -34.20 -25.57
C SER A 293 -14.04 -34.62 -26.97
#